data_c8138c452673a37e775040d62c2947fd
#
_entry.id   c8138c452673a37e775040d62c2947fd
#
_cell.length_a   1.000
_cell.length_b   1.000
_cell.length_c   1.000
_cell.angle_alpha   90.00
_cell.angle_beta   90.00
_cell.angle_gamma   90.00
#
_symmetry.space_group_name_H-M   'P 1'
#
loop_
_entity.id
_entity.type
_entity.pdbx_description
1 polymer ?
#
loop_
_entity_poly.entity_id
_entity_poly.type
_entity_poly.pdbx_seq_one_letter_code
_entity_poly.pdbx_strand_id
1 'polypeptide(L)'
;MADALNPKRTIAELKELRSFTGDENGAQRVAFTSTWAKARKWLRSKLELLPGIEIHNDAAGNFWATLPGESSKALLIGGHIDSVPNGGWLDGCLNTLAGMEVLRRIDSQYRNKPPVTVRLVDWADEEGARFGKSLFGSSACSGKIDMNETRGLKDKDGIRLVDAIKEHGIDFERVKDSANELKNAAAYLELHIEQGPVLLDLDLPLGTVLGTFGVERHAITFHGQAAHSGSTPMNRRRDAFLAAAKMSSEIYQIAKRSQEGVCTIGSCTTKPGIVTSVVEECRITLDQRHLDAKALAKMLSEAKAASEKFAKEGDVDVKWERIWNIEPILFDSELINLCDAAISETGANPHRLPSGPLHDAAEVARAGVPTVMMFVQSLHGISHNKIEDTKEEHLEMAVTALDKLADKAMSWIDSR
;
A
#
# COMPACT_ATOMS: atom_id res chain seq x y z
N MET A 1 -8.47 27.74 25.99
CA MET A 1 -7.40 27.94 24.96
C MET A 1 -7.64 26.86 23.92
N ALA A 2 -7.56 27.18 22.64
CA ALA A 2 -7.64 26.17 21.58
C ALA A 2 -6.55 25.11 21.83
N ASP A 3 -6.89 23.83 21.67
CA ASP A 3 -5.90 22.75 21.84
C ASP A 3 -4.95 22.83 20.64
N ALA A 4 -3.69 23.21 20.89
CA ALA A 4 -2.71 23.33 19.82
C ALA A 4 -2.31 21.94 19.34
N LEU A 5 -1.90 21.83 18.06
CA LEU A 5 -1.34 20.60 17.52
C LEU A 5 -0.23 20.06 18.45
N ASN A 6 -0.30 18.78 18.76
CA ASN A 6 0.68 18.14 19.64
C ASN A 6 1.22 16.83 19.04
N PRO A 7 2.25 16.91 18.16
CA PRO A 7 2.84 15.72 17.53
C PRO A 7 3.38 14.70 18.54
N LYS A 8 3.86 15.14 19.70
CA LYS A 8 4.33 14.24 20.77
C LYS A 8 3.21 13.38 21.36
N ARG A 9 1.97 13.89 21.37
CA ARG A 9 0.79 13.10 21.77
C ARG A 9 0.56 11.95 20.80
N THR A 10 0.69 12.17 19.48
CA THR A 10 0.61 11.11 18.47
C THR A 10 1.63 10.01 18.74
N ILE A 11 2.90 10.38 18.98
CA ILE A 11 3.95 9.39 19.28
C ILE A 11 3.66 8.61 20.57
N ALA A 12 3.20 9.30 21.61
CA ALA A 12 2.82 8.65 22.87
C ALA A 12 1.66 7.65 22.67
N GLU A 13 0.65 8.03 21.89
CA GLU A 13 -0.50 7.16 21.59
C GLU A 13 -0.14 5.99 20.66
N LEU A 14 0.80 6.16 19.72
CA LEU A 14 1.39 5.06 18.94
C LEU A 14 2.09 4.04 19.87
N LYS A 15 2.89 4.51 20.83
CA LYS A 15 3.54 3.66 21.82
C LYS A 15 2.53 2.98 22.76
N GLU A 16 1.48 3.69 23.15
CA GLU A 16 0.37 3.13 23.94
C GLU A 16 -0.30 1.99 23.16
N LEU A 17 -0.69 2.23 21.88
CA LEU A 17 -1.29 1.22 21.01
C LEU A 17 -0.40 -0.02 20.88
N ARG A 18 0.89 0.18 20.62
CA ARG A 18 1.89 -0.90 20.56
C ARG A 18 1.90 -1.73 21.85
N SER A 19 1.85 -1.08 23.02
CA SER A 19 2.04 -1.74 24.33
C SER A 19 0.98 -2.80 24.65
N PHE A 20 -0.24 -2.70 24.12
CA PHE A 20 -1.33 -3.63 24.41
C PHE A 20 -1.80 -4.44 23.18
N THR A 21 -1.20 -4.20 22.00
CA THR A 21 -1.54 -4.89 20.75
C THR A 21 -0.35 -5.59 20.10
N GLY A 22 0.85 -5.47 20.67
CA GLY A 22 2.07 -6.14 20.26
C GLY A 22 2.62 -7.06 21.33
N ASP A 23 3.62 -7.82 20.96
CA ASP A 23 4.43 -8.67 21.87
C ASP A 23 5.94 -8.51 21.53
N GLU A 24 6.78 -9.41 22.01
CA GLU A 24 8.21 -9.41 21.74
C GLU A 24 8.57 -9.67 20.26
N ASN A 25 7.60 -10.14 19.47
CA ASN A 25 7.78 -10.39 18.04
C ASN A 25 7.32 -9.22 17.17
N GLY A 26 6.58 -8.25 17.73
CA GLY A 26 6.09 -7.06 17.02
C GLY A 26 4.59 -6.85 17.13
N ALA A 27 4.02 -6.13 16.19
CA ALA A 27 2.59 -5.87 16.12
C ALA A 27 1.78 -7.13 15.78
N GLN A 28 0.61 -7.28 16.44
CA GLN A 28 -0.27 -8.45 16.29
C GLN A 28 -1.71 -8.03 15.98
N ARG A 29 -1.90 -6.91 15.26
CA ARG A 29 -3.23 -6.35 14.96
C ARG A 29 -3.81 -6.87 13.63
N VAL A 30 -3.62 -8.15 13.32
CA VAL A 30 -4.18 -8.73 12.10
C VAL A 30 -5.69 -8.48 12.03
N ALA A 31 -6.16 -8.01 10.89
CA ALA A 31 -7.56 -7.65 10.69
C ALA A 31 -8.54 -8.80 11.04
N PHE A 32 -9.70 -8.43 11.51
CA PHE A 32 -10.76 -9.35 11.93
C PHE A 32 -10.33 -10.34 13.02
N THR A 33 -9.44 -9.90 13.92
CA THR A 33 -9.06 -10.62 15.14
C THR A 33 -9.52 -9.82 16.38
N SER A 34 -9.47 -10.48 17.55
CA SER A 34 -9.77 -9.82 18.82
C SER A 34 -8.81 -8.67 19.15
N THR A 35 -7.53 -8.78 18.76
CA THR A 35 -6.52 -7.73 18.97
C THR A 35 -6.84 -6.50 18.11
N TRP A 36 -7.18 -6.68 16.85
CA TRP A 36 -7.64 -5.60 15.99
C TRP A 36 -8.92 -4.92 16.51
N ALA A 37 -9.92 -5.69 16.94
CA ALA A 37 -11.14 -5.15 17.53
C ALA A 37 -10.86 -4.34 18.81
N LYS A 38 -9.89 -4.79 19.63
CA LYS A 38 -9.42 -4.07 20.83
C LYS A 38 -8.75 -2.73 20.45
N ALA A 39 -7.91 -2.72 19.41
CA ALA A 39 -7.27 -1.50 18.92
C ALA A 39 -8.31 -0.48 18.43
N ARG A 40 -9.32 -0.91 17.65
CA ARG A 40 -10.42 -0.05 17.18
C ARG A 40 -11.31 0.48 18.31
N LYS A 41 -11.57 -0.34 19.32
CA LYS A 41 -12.30 0.12 20.51
C LYS A 41 -11.52 1.21 21.25
N TRP A 42 -10.21 1.07 21.36
CA TRP A 42 -9.33 2.08 21.92
C TRP A 42 -9.35 3.36 21.08
N LEU A 43 -9.18 3.29 19.76
CA LEU A 43 -9.26 4.43 18.84
C LEU A 43 -10.59 5.18 19.00
N ARG A 44 -11.72 4.45 19.02
CA ARG A 44 -13.05 5.00 19.26
C ARG A 44 -13.10 5.80 20.56
N SER A 45 -12.59 5.23 21.66
CA SER A 45 -12.62 5.90 22.97
C SER A 45 -11.82 7.21 23.02
N LYS A 46 -10.76 7.33 22.20
CA LYS A 46 -9.99 8.57 22.08
C LYS A 46 -10.74 9.64 21.26
N LEU A 47 -11.44 9.22 20.20
CA LEU A 47 -12.21 10.12 19.34
C LEU A 47 -13.53 10.58 19.99
N GLU A 48 -14.20 9.74 20.77
CA GLU A 48 -15.41 10.11 21.52
C GLU A 48 -15.19 11.25 22.52
N LEU A 49 -13.95 11.61 22.81
CA LEU A 49 -13.62 12.80 23.63
C LEU A 49 -13.77 14.12 22.87
N LEU A 50 -13.88 14.09 21.54
CA LEU A 50 -14.05 15.28 20.71
C LEU A 50 -15.53 15.67 20.68
N PRO A 51 -15.88 16.92 21.04
CA PRO A 51 -17.24 17.40 20.97
C PRO A 51 -17.76 17.40 19.53
N GLY A 52 -18.97 16.91 19.32
CA GLY A 52 -19.63 16.95 17.99
C GLY A 52 -19.08 15.98 16.94
N ILE A 53 -18.15 15.10 17.30
CA ILE A 53 -17.68 14.06 16.40
C ILE A 53 -18.77 13.00 16.16
N GLU A 54 -18.99 12.64 14.93
CA GLU A 54 -19.89 11.55 14.53
C GLU A 54 -19.07 10.31 14.18
N ILE A 55 -19.36 9.18 14.84
CA ILE A 55 -18.59 7.95 14.65
C ILE A 55 -19.48 6.80 14.20
N HIS A 56 -19.14 6.16 13.09
CA HIS A 56 -19.81 4.96 12.62
C HIS A 56 -18.84 3.98 11.95
N ASN A 57 -19.31 2.74 11.73
CA ASN A 57 -18.67 1.81 10.82
C ASN A 57 -19.56 1.71 9.58
N ASP A 58 -18.95 1.66 8.41
CA ASP A 58 -19.66 1.44 7.16
C ASP A 58 -19.96 -0.06 6.93
N ALA A 59 -20.55 -0.36 5.77
CA ALA A 59 -20.96 -1.71 5.44
C ALA A 59 -19.78 -2.70 5.21
N ALA A 60 -18.59 -2.21 4.89
CA ALA A 60 -17.36 -3.00 4.80
C ALA A 60 -16.59 -3.07 6.13
N GLY A 61 -17.09 -2.37 7.16
CA GLY A 61 -16.46 -2.32 8.47
C GLY A 61 -15.34 -1.31 8.57
N ASN A 62 -15.17 -0.39 7.62
CA ASN A 62 -14.29 0.74 7.80
C ASN A 62 -14.80 1.61 8.95
N PHE A 63 -13.90 2.13 9.75
CA PHE A 63 -14.25 2.99 10.87
C PHE A 63 -14.12 4.46 10.46
N TRP A 64 -15.20 5.22 10.64
CA TRP A 64 -15.29 6.62 10.28
C TRP A 64 -15.50 7.51 11.49
N ALA A 65 -14.73 8.62 11.56
CA ALA A 65 -14.95 9.69 12.50
C ALA A 65 -15.09 11.00 11.73
N THR A 66 -16.25 11.62 11.81
CA THR A 66 -16.63 12.80 11.02
C THR A 66 -16.78 14.01 11.93
N LEU A 67 -16.08 15.09 11.59
CA LEU A 67 -16.28 16.43 12.11
C LEU A 67 -17.08 17.22 11.07
N PRO A 68 -18.40 17.42 11.24
CA PRO A 68 -19.23 18.13 10.28
C PRO A 68 -18.78 19.58 10.08
N GLY A 69 -18.66 20.01 8.84
CA GLY A 69 -18.30 21.38 8.47
C GLY A 69 -19.48 22.23 8.01
N GLU A 70 -19.17 23.43 7.53
CA GLU A 70 -20.15 24.32 6.89
C GLU A 70 -20.61 23.76 5.52
N SER A 71 -19.68 23.14 4.81
CA SER A 71 -19.93 22.45 3.55
C SER A 71 -19.95 20.93 3.75
N SER A 72 -20.78 20.23 2.97
CA SER A 72 -20.81 18.78 2.88
C SER A 72 -19.65 18.18 2.08
N LYS A 73 -18.89 19.01 1.33
CA LYS A 73 -17.64 18.55 0.70
C LYS A 73 -16.68 18.11 1.80
N ALA A 74 -16.08 16.95 1.65
CA ALA A 74 -15.30 16.37 2.72
C ALA A 74 -13.81 16.23 2.36
N LEU A 75 -12.96 16.69 3.27
CA LEU A 75 -11.56 16.29 3.32
C LEU A 75 -11.47 14.96 4.08
N LEU A 76 -10.93 13.93 3.44
CA LEU A 76 -10.66 12.65 4.06
C LEU A 76 -9.18 12.56 4.47
N ILE A 77 -8.92 12.05 5.66
CA ILE A 77 -7.59 11.65 6.14
C ILE A 77 -7.70 10.17 6.50
N GLY A 78 -6.89 9.31 5.92
CA GLY A 78 -7.08 7.87 6.07
C GLY A 78 -5.79 7.09 6.25
N GLY A 79 -5.94 5.92 6.82
CA GLY A 79 -4.92 4.90 7.03
C GLY A 79 -5.55 3.65 7.60
N HIS A 80 -4.76 2.75 8.11
CA HIS A 80 -5.25 1.50 8.69
C HIS A 80 -4.60 1.24 10.05
N ILE A 81 -5.33 0.55 10.93
CA ILE A 81 -4.79 0.17 12.24
C ILE A 81 -4.41 -1.32 12.29
N ASP A 82 -4.85 -2.09 11.30
CA ASP A 82 -4.41 -3.48 11.17
C ASP A 82 -2.91 -3.56 10.83
N SER A 83 -2.35 -4.72 10.96
CA SER A 83 -0.92 -4.99 10.70
C SER A 83 -0.73 -6.40 10.17
N VAL A 84 0.39 -6.63 9.48
CA VAL A 84 0.89 -8.00 9.31
C VAL A 84 1.24 -8.62 10.66
N PRO A 85 1.25 -9.97 10.79
CA PRO A 85 1.78 -10.64 11.98
C PRO A 85 3.25 -10.27 12.18
N ASN A 86 3.63 -9.95 13.41
CA ASN A 86 5.00 -9.54 13.76
C ASN A 86 5.47 -8.27 13.02
N GLY A 87 4.53 -7.42 12.62
CA GLY A 87 4.81 -6.17 11.92
C GLY A 87 5.41 -5.09 12.81
N GLY A 88 5.60 -3.93 12.23
CA GLY A 88 6.07 -2.74 12.91
C GLY A 88 4.99 -2.03 13.73
N TRP A 89 5.36 -0.91 14.32
CA TRP A 89 4.46 -0.13 15.18
C TRP A 89 3.92 1.15 14.52
N LEU A 90 4.44 1.48 13.34
CA LEU A 90 4.12 2.70 12.59
C LEU A 90 3.22 2.44 11.39
N ASP A 91 3.42 1.29 10.74
CA ASP A 91 2.71 0.93 9.51
C ASP A 91 1.20 1.09 9.67
N GLY A 92 0.60 1.92 8.79
CA GLY A 92 -0.80 2.31 8.83
C GLY A 92 -1.23 3.13 10.04
N CYS A 93 -0.81 2.71 11.25
CA CYS A 93 -1.18 3.36 12.50
C CYS A 93 -0.73 4.83 12.57
N LEU A 94 0.41 5.17 11.97
CA LEU A 94 0.93 6.53 11.98
C LEU A 94 -0.09 7.51 11.39
N ASN A 95 -0.64 7.20 10.22
CA ASN A 95 -1.61 8.10 9.59
C ASN A 95 -2.91 8.19 10.39
N THR A 96 -3.44 7.07 10.86
CA THR A 96 -4.67 7.05 11.65
C THR A 96 -4.55 7.91 12.92
N LEU A 97 -3.43 7.82 13.64
CA LEU A 97 -3.22 8.59 14.86
C LEU A 97 -2.81 10.04 14.59
N ALA A 98 -2.03 10.30 13.54
CA ALA A 98 -1.74 11.66 13.10
C ALA A 98 -3.02 12.37 12.61
N GLY A 99 -3.86 11.68 11.84
CA GLY A 99 -5.18 12.19 11.43
C GLY A 99 -6.08 12.51 12.63
N MET A 100 -6.09 11.68 13.66
CA MET A 100 -6.80 11.96 14.90
C MET A 100 -6.28 13.24 15.60
N GLU A 101 -4.97 13.46 15.58
CA GLU A 101 -4.37 14.68 16.14
C GLU A 101 -4.75 15.92 15.33
N VAL A 102 -4.77 15.82 14.00
CA VAL A 102 -5.23 16.88 13.08
C VAL A 102 -6.72 17.20 13.35
N LEU A 103 -7.57 16.19 13.53
CA LEU A 103 -8.98 16.40 13.88
C LEU A 103 -9.13 17.16 15.21
N ARG A 104 -8.35 16.82 16.23
CA ARG A 104 -8.36 17.52 17.53
C ARG A 104 -8.03 19.00 17.38
N ARG A 105 -7.00 19.32 16.60
CA ARG A 105 -6.60 20.70 16.34
C ARG A 105 -7.68 21.45 15.54
N ILE A 106 -8.24 20.85 14.49
CA ILE A 106 -9.31 21.45 13.68
C ILE A 106 -10.56 21.72 14.53
N ASP A 107 -11.02 20.72 15.31
CA ASP A 107 -12.14 20.86 16.21
C ASP A 107 -11.95 22.04 17.18
N SER A 108 -10.79 22.11 17.82
CA SER A 108 -10.45 23.19 18.75
C SER A 108 -10.37 24.56 18.07
N GLN A 109 -9.83 24.65 16.86
CA GLN A 109 -9.68 25.90 16.12
C GLN A 109 -11.03 26.44 15.63
N TYR A 110 -11.87 25.58 15.07
CA TYR A 110 -13.14 25.97 14.43
C TYR A 110 -14.36 25.78 15.32
N ARG A 111 -14.20 25.36 16.58
CA ARG A 111 -15.28 25.12 17.54
C ARG A 111 -16.39 24.24 16.94
N ASN A 112 -16.00 23.07 16.44
CA ASN A 112 -16.83 22.05 15.82
C ASN A 112 -17.47 22.45 14.46
N LYS A 113 -17.01 23.51 13.79
CA LYS A 113 -17.58 23.94 12.51
C LYS A 113 -16.52 24.42 11.52
N PRO A 114 -15.65 23.53 11.00
CA PRO A 114 -14.69 23.88 9.96
C PRO A 114 -15.39 24.26 8.65
N PRO A 115 -14.72 24.95 7.70
CA PRO A 115 -15.30 25.37 6.44
C PRO A 115 -15.79 24.19 5.57
N VAL A 116 -15.11 23.06 5.66
CA VAL A 116 -15.48 21.79 4.99
C VAL A 116 -15.56 20.68 6.02
N THR A 117 -16.37 19.65 5.75
CA THR A 117 -16.41 18.45 6.58
C THR A 117 -15.05 17.77 6.58
N VAL A 118 -14.56 17.34 7.75
CA VAL A 118 -13.29 16.60 7.87
C VAL A 118 -13.57 15.21 8.42
N ARG A 119 -13.06 14.19 7.76
CA ARG A 119 -13.33 12.81 8.13
C ARG A 119 -12.04 12.02 8.26
N LEU A 120 -11.86 11.36 9.38
CA LEU A 120 -10.84 10.33 9.56
C LEU A 120 -11.44 8.97 9.18
N VAL A 121 -10.70 8.17 8.44
CA VAL A 121 -11.04 6.77 8.17
C VAL A 121 -9.91 5.84 8.61
N ASP A 122 -10.29 4.75 9.29
CA ASP A 122 -9.44 3.59 9.51
C ASP A 122 -9.98 2.46 8.63
N TRP A 123 -9.28 2.16 7.55
CA TRP A 123 -9.66 1.16 6.57
C TRP A 123 -9.57 -0.25 7.16
N ALA A 124 -10.47 -1.12 6.75
CA ALA A 124 -10.53 -2.49 7.25
C ALA A 124 -9.69 -3.41 6.36
N ASP A 125 -8.72 -4.11 6.96
CA ASP A 125 -7.88 -5.13 6.30
C ASP A 125 -7.14 -4.58 5.07
N GLU A 126 -6.34 -3.50 5.28
CA GLU A 126 -5.45 -2.98 4.26
C GLU A 126 -4.40 -4.02 3.87
N GLU A 127 -3.79 -4.64 4.86
CA GLU A 127 -2.69 -5.59 4.73
C GLU A 127 -3.09 -6.92 4.05
N GLY A 128 -4.34 -7.34 4.22
CA GLY A 128 -4.81 -8.63 3.71
C GLY A 128 -4.11 -9.83 4.35
N ALA A 129 -3.47 -9.63 5.48
CA ALA A 129 -2.55 -10.60 6.09
C ALA A 129 -3.21 -11.93 6.49
N ARG A 130 -4.50 -11.90 6.82
CA ARG A 130 -5.25 -13.10 7.23
C ARG A 130 -5.74 -13.92 6.05
N PHE A 131 -6.22 -13.28 4.99
CA PHE A 131 -6.92 -13.92 3.87
C PHE A 131 -6.16 -13.84 2.53
N GLY A 132 -5.01 -13.18 2.50
CA GLY A 132 -4.14 -13.12 1.32
C GLY A 132 -4.60 -12.12 0.25
N LYS A 133 -5.51 -11.19 0.59
CA LYS A 133 -5.98 -10.12 -0.30
C LYS A 133 -6.06 -8.81 0.45
N SER A 134 -5.19 -7.88 0.11
CA SER A 134 -5.10 -6.54 0.70
C SER A 134 -6.21 -5.60 0.22
N LEU A 135 -6.34 -4.45 0.89
CA LEU A 135 -7.21 -3.32 0.55
C LEU A 135 -8.70 -3.65 0.58
N PHE A 136 -9.14 -4.55 1.49
CA PHE A 136 -10.54 -4.98 1.54
C PHE A 136 -11.51 -3.80 1.71
N GLY A 137 -11.27 -2.96 2.71
CA GLY A 137 -12.16 -1.85 3.06
C GLY A 137 -12.19 -0.75 2.00
N SER A 138 -11.02 -0.29 1.55
CA SER A 138 -10.91 0.76 0.54
C SER A 138 -11.38 0.29 -0.84
N SER A 139 -11.14 -0.98 -1.21
CA SER A 139 -11.66 -1.53 -2.46
C SER A 139 -13.18 -1.69 -2.46
N ALA A 140 -13.80 -1.90 -1.30
CA ALA A 140 -15.26 -1.87 -1.16
C ALA A 140 -15.80 -0.45 -1.40
N CYS A 141 -15.16 0.58 -0.80
CA CYS A 141 -15.54 1.97 -0.99
C CYS A 141 -15.30 2.48 -2.43
N SER A 142 -14.21 2.06 -3.08
CA SER A 142 -13.93 2.41 -4.48
C SER A 142 -14.83 1.66 -5.47
N GLY A 143 -15.57 0.66 -5.01
CA GLY A 143 -16.39 -0.23 -5.85
C GLY A 143 -15.58 -1.22 -6.69
N LYS A 144 -14.26 -1.36 -6.42
CA LYS A 144 -13.35 -2.23 -7.16
C LYS A 144 -13.22 -3.63 -6.56
N ILE A 145 -13.85 -3.90 -5.40
CA ILE A 145 -13.84 -5.22 -4.79
C ILE A 145 -14.45 -6.28 -5.71
N ASP A 146 -13.72 -7.37 -5.95
CA ASP A 146 -14.25 -8.55 -6.63
C ASP A 146 -14.97 -9.44 -5.61
N MET A 147 -16.30 -9.41 -5.62
CA MET A 147 -17.14 -10.15 -4.69
C MET A 147 -17.00 -11.68 -4.83
N ASN A 148 -16.77 -12.18 -6.05
CA ASN A 148 -16.67 -13.62 -6.29
C ASN A 148 -15.35 -14.16 -5.76
N GLU A 149 -14.25 -13.51 -6.08
CA GLU A 149 -12.93 -13.84 -5.56
C GLU A 149 -12.91 -13.75 -4.03
N THR A 150 -13.36 -12.59 -3.49
CA THR A 150 -13.35 -12.30 -2.06
C THR A 150 -14.17 -13.29 -1.25
N ARG A 151 -15.34 -13.74 -1.77
CA ARG A 151 -16.20 -14.76 -1.13
C ARG A 151 -15.48 -16.09 -0.93
N GLY A 152 -14.56 -16.43 -1.84
CA GLY A 152 -13.82 -17.69 -1.83
C GLY A 152 -12.65 -17.72 -0.85
N LEU A 153 -12.24 -16.58 -0.30
CA LEU A 153 -11.04 -16.46 0.53
C LEU A 153 -11.18 -17.20 1.86
N LYS A 154 -10.09 -17.85 2.26
CA LYS A 154 -9.95 -18.57 3.53
C LYS A 154 -8.61 -18.25 4.16
N ASP A 155 -8.59 -18.21 5.48
CA ASP A 155 -7.34 -18.14 6.22
C ASP A 155 -6.65 -19.53 6.29
N LYS A 156 -5.46 -19.55 6.93
CA LYS A 156 -4.65 -20.77 7.11
C LYS A 156 -5.34 -21.89 7.87
N ASP A 157 -6.36 -21.55 8.69
CA ASP A 157 -7.12 -22.49 9.51
C ASP A 157 -8.42 -22.92 8.80
N GLY A 158 -8.63 -22.47 7.55
CA GLY A 158 -9.79 -22.81 6.71
C GLY A 158 -11.03 -21.97 7.01
N ILE A 159 -10.95 -20.96 7.88
CA ILE A 159 -12.06 -20.04 8.17
C ILE A 159 -12.26 -19.13 6.97
N ARG A 160 -13.51 -19.05 6.48
CA ARG A 160 -13.83 -18.18 5.34
C ARG A 160 -13.84 -16.70 5.78
N LEU A 161 -13.41 -15.80 4.91
CA LEU A 161 -13.49 -14.37 5.15
C LEU A 161 -14.92 -13.93 5.52
N VAL A 162 -15.92 -14.41 4.79
CA VAL A 162 -17.33 -14.07 5.02
C VAL A 162 -17.84 -14.46 6.41
N ASP A 163 -17.30 -15.53 7.00
CA ASP A 163 -17.65 -15.96 8.35
C ASP A 163 -16.92 -15.10 9.40
N ALA A 164 -15.65 -14.82 9.17
CA ALA A 164 -14.84 -13.98 10.08
C ALA A 164 -15.38 -12.55 10.19
N ILE A 165 -15.70 -11.89 9.07
CA ILE A 165 -16.22 -10.51 9.10
C ILE A 165 -17.58 -10.41 9.76
N LYS A 166 -18.41 -11.48 9.66
CA LYS A 166 -19.72 -11.55 10.30
C LYS A 166 -19.62 -11.46 11.82
N GLU A 167 -18.57 -12.01 12.43
CA GLU A 167 -18.31 -11.89 13.87
C GLU A 167 -18.08 -10.43 14.31
N HIS A 168 -17.71 -9.56 13.37
CA HIS A 168 -17.54 -8.12 13.56
C HIS A 168 -18.74 -7.29 13.10
N GLY A 169 -19.90 -7.95 12.82
CA GLY A 169 -21.13 -7.29 12.44
C GLY A 169 -21.18 -6.84 10.97
N ILE A 170 -20.28 -7.33 10.13
CA ILE A 170 -20.22 -6.98 8.70
C ILE A 170 -21.01 -8.03 7.90
N ASP A 171 -21.97 -7.55 7.12
CA ASP A 171 -22.71 -8.35 6.15
C ASP A 171 -22.01 -8.30 4.79
N PHE A 172 -21.42 -9.42 4.37
CA PHE A 172 -20.67 -9.49 3.10
C PHE A 172 -21.49 -9.05 1.89
N GLU A 173 -22.80 -9.33 1.85
CA GLU A 173 -23.66 -8.96 0.72
C GLU A 173 -23.83 -7.43 0.57
N ARG A 174 -23.56 -6.68 1.64
CA ARG A 174 -23.72 -5.24 1.70
C ARG A 174 -22.41 -4.46 1.62
N VAL A 175 -21.24 -5.10 1.58
CA VAL A 175 -19.95 -4.40 1.64
C VAL A 175 -19.79 -3.33 0.55
N LYS A 176 -20.43 -3.50 -0.61
CA LYS A 176 -20.44 -2.49 -1.68
C LYS A 176 -21.24 -1.21 -1.34
N ASP A 177 -22.11 -1.25 -0.33
CA ASP A 177 -22.84 -0.06 0.12
C ASP A 177 -21.86 0.99 0.68
N SER A 178 -20.65 0.59 1.09
CA SER A 178 -19.56 1.46 1.54
C SER A 178 -19.13 2.48 0.48
N ALA A 179 -19.41 2.27 -0.80
CA ALA A 179 -19.15 3.26 -1.85
C ALA A 179 -19.90 4.59 -1.62
N ASN A 180 -20.95 4.59 -0.81
CA ASN A 180 -21.66 5.80 -0.44
C ASN A 180 -20.79 6.77 0.38
N GLU A 181 -19.78 6.26 1.10
CA GLU A 181 -18.90 7.06 1.95
C GLU A 181 -18.03 8.05 1.16
N LEU A 182 -17.75 7.75 -0.10
CA LEU A 182 -16.92 8.60 -0.98
C LEU A 182 -17.71 9.64 -1.78
N LYS A 183 -19.05 9.66 -1.70
CA LYS A 183 -19.89 10.57 -2.54
C LYS A 183 -19.54 12.04 -2.39
N ASN A 184 -19.21 12.48 -1.19
CA ASN A 184 -18.88 13.87 -0.89
C ASN A 184 -17.37 14.09 -0.69
N ALA A 185 -16.54 13.07 -0.91
CA ALA A 185 -15.10 13.16 -0.79
C ALA A 185 -14.54 14.12 -1.85
N ALA A 186 -13.93 15.21 -1.42
CA ALA A 186 -13.36 16.23 -2.29
C ALA A 186 -11.82 16.15 -2.35
N ALA A 187 -11.20 15.59 -1.33
CA ALA A 187 -9.77 15.25 -1.30
C ALA A 187 -9.50 14.13 -0.30
N TYR A 188 -8.42 13.38 -0.51
CA TYR A 188 -7.91 12.36 0.40
C TYR A 188 -6.42 12.54 0.66
N LEU A 189 -6.06 12.50 1.93
CA LEU A 189 -4.67 12.60 2.41
C LEU A 189 -4.28 11.32 3.16
N GLU A 190 -3.09 10.83 2.87
CA GLU A 190 -2.51 9.69 3.58
C GLU A 190 -1.05 9.96 3.96
N LEU A 191 -0.74 9.90 5.26
CA LEU A 191 0.62 9.90 5.76
C LEU A 191 1.06 8.46 5.98
N HIS A 192 2.19 8.06 5.46
CA HIS A 192 2.70 6.70 5.62
C HIS A 192 4.21 6.68 5.85
N ILE A 193 4.74 5.61 6.39
CA ILE A 193 6.18 5.35 6.31
C ILE A 193 6.55 4.97 4.88
N GLU A 194 7.76 5.30 4.43
CA GLU A 194 8.17 4.98 3.06
C GLU A 194 8.22 3.48 2.77
N GLN A 195 8.49 2.65 3.78
CA GLN A 195 8.73 1.21 3.65
C GLN A 195 9.92 0.85 2.75
N GLY A 196 10.74 1.84 2.43
CA GLY A 196 11.88 1.75 1.52
C GLY A 196 13.05 2.63 1.96
N PRO A 197 14.19 2.58 1.26
CA PRO A 197 15.41 3.26 1.68
C PRO A 197 15.64 4.62 1.01
N VAL A 198 14.77 5.10 0.11
CA VAL A 198 15.07 6.26 -0.75
C VAL A 198 15.26 7.53 0.08
N LEU A 199 14.35 7.83 1.00
CA LEU A 199 14.47 9.01 1.86
C LEU A 199 15.66 8.88 2.82
N LEU A 200 15.97 7.65 3.28
CA LEU A 200 17.14 7.40 4.11
C LEU A 200 18.42 7.63 3.33
N ASP A 201 18.54 7.14 2.11
CA ASP A 201 19.71 7.30 1.25
C ASP A 201 19.95 8.78 0.85
N LEU A 202 18.86 9.56 0.77
CA LEU A 202 18.90 10.99 0.48
C LEU A 202 19.06 11.88 1.72
N ASP A 203 19.06 11.29 2.93
CA ASP A 203 19.02 11.99 4.22
C ASP A 203 17.89 13.03 4.32
N LEU A 204 16.70 12.64 3.83
CA LEU A 204 15.49 13.46 3.84
C LEU A 204 14.45 12.88 4.81
N PRO A 205 13.79 13.71 5.64
CA PRO A 205 12.81 13.26 6.60
C PRO A 205 11.46 12.89 5.97
N LEU A 206 11.07 13.64 4.92
CA LEU A 206 9.73 13.56 4.30
C LEU A 206 9.82 13.53 2.78
N GLY A 207 8.82 12.92 2.15
CA GLY A 207 8.66 12.92 0.70
C GLY A 207 7.20 13.00 0.27
N THR A 208 6.96 13.56 -0.92
CA THR A 208 5.65 13.63 -1.55
C THR A 208 5.49 12.49 -2.55
N VAL A 209 4.42 11.72 -2.44
CA VAL A 209 4.19 10.56 -3.30
C VAL A 209 3.46 10.97 -4.58
N LEU A 210 4.04 10.61 -5.73
CA LEU A 210 3.50 10.90 -7.06
C LEU A 210 2.35 9.98 -7.46
N GLY A 211 2.25 8.82 -6.82
CA GLY A 211 1.30 7.75 -7.14
C GLY A 211 1.88 6.39 -6.84
N THR A 212 1.12 5.34 -7.11
CA THR A 212 1.57 3.96 -6.94
C THR A 212 1.98 3.35 -8.27
N PHE A 213 3.01 2.52 -8.24
CA PHE A 213 3.46 1.82 -9.43
C PHE A 213 2.36 0.98 -10.07
N GLY A 214 2.33 1.01 -11.41
CA GLY A 214 1.73 -0.07 -12.17
C GLY A 214 2.56 -1.34 -12.05
N VAL A 215 1.91 -2.49 -12.13
CA VAL A 215 2.54 -3.80 -11.97
C VAL A 215 2.13 -4.72 -13.11
N GLU A 216 3.11 -5.45 -13.65
CA GLU A 216 2.91 -6.59 -14.54
C GLU A 216 3.57 -7.83 -13.94
N ARG A 217 2.75 -8.84 -13.57
CA ARG A 217 3.20 -10.13 -13.06
C ARG A 217 2.92 -11.24 -14.02
N HIS A 218 3.95 -12.00 -14.35
CA HIS A 218 3.85 -13.11 -15.30
C HIS A 218 4.56 -14.35 -14.79
N ALA A 219 4.05 -15.52 -15.19
CA ALA A 219 4.79 -16.76 -15.19
C ALA A 219 5.27 -17.03 -16.61
N ILE A 220 6.52 -17.43 -16.77
CA ILE A 220 7.18 -17.68 -18.05
C ILE A 220 7.76 -19.07 -17.98
N THR A 221 7.31 -19.94 -18.88
CA THR A 221 7.76 -21.33 -18.92
C THR A 221 8.51 -21.61 -20.21
N PHE A 222 9.75 -22.03 -20.09
CA PHE A 222 10.57 -22.53 -21.19
C PHE A 222 10.45 -24.05 -21.25
N HIS A 223 10.29 -24.57 -22.45
CA HIS A 223 10.18 -26.02 -22.72
C HIS A 223 11.29 -26.46 -23.68
N GLY A 224 12.17 -27.30 -23.20
CA GLY A 224 13.27 -27.92 -23.94
C GLY A 224 13.12 -29.43 -24.01
N GLN A 225 14.20 -30.14 -23.69
CA GLN A 225 14.24 -31.60 -23.76
C GLN A 225 15.17 -32.17 -22.68
N ALA A 226 14.65 -33.07 -21.85
CA ALA A 226 15.48 -33.84 -20.94
C ALA A 226 16.48 -34.71 -21.71
N ALA A 227 17.71 -34.71 -21.25
CA ALA A 227 18.77 -35.51 -21.82
C ALA A 227 19.84 -35.80 -20.75
N HIS A 228 20.62 -36.86 -20.95
CA HIS A 228 21.66 -37.22 -20.00
C HIS A 228 22.79 -36.19 -19.96
N SER A 229 23.10 -35.62 -18.81
CA SER A 229 24.06 -34.51 -18.68
C SER A 229 25.50 -34.85 -19.08
N GLY A 230 25.92 -36.10 -18.95
CA GLY A 230 27.28 -36.57 -19.26
C GLY A 230 27.46 -37.06 -20.69
N SER A 231 26.38 -37.53 -21.38
CA SER A 231 26.50 -38.13 -22.72
C SER A 231 25.93 -37.28 -23.83
N THR A 232 25.17 -36.22 -23.53
CA THR A 232 24.59 -35.34 -24.55
C THR A 232 25.53 -34.18 -24.86
N PRO A 233 26.08 -34.08 -26.09
CA PRO A 233 26.96 -32.99 -26.50
C PRO A 233 26.27 -31.62 -26.38
N MET A 234 27.05 -30.55 -26.06
CA MET A 234 26.51 -29.20 -25.83
C MET A 234 25.65 -28.68 -26.98
N ASN A 235 26.04 -28.94 -28.22
CA ASN A 235 25.34 -28.51 -29.43
C ASN A 235 24.05 -29.32 -29.78
N ARG A 236 23.73 -30.31 -28.93
CA ARG A 236 22.51 -31.13 -29.06
C ARG A 236 21.50 -30.87 -27.96
N ARG A 237 21.83 -29.98 -26.99
CA ARG A 237 20.99 -29.70 -25.83
C ARG A 237 19.91 -28.70 -26.17
N ARG A 238 18.72 -28.97 -25.72
CA ARG A 238 17.58 -28.04 -25.65
C ARG A 238 17.30 -27.74 -24.19
N ASP A 239 18.13 -26.86 -23.63
CA ASP A 239 18.19 -26.61 -22.18
C ASP A 239 17.29 -25.43 -21.81
N ALA A 240 16.13 -25.73 -21.22
CA ALA A 240 15.13 -24.73 -20.83
C ALA A 240 15.66 -23.79 -19.71
N PHE A 241 16.51 -24.30 -18.80
CA PHE A 241 17.07 -23.48 -17.73
C PHE A 241 18.10 -22.48 -18.27
N LEU A 242 18.93 -22.87 -19.23
CA LEU A 242 19.90 -21.94 -19.83
C LEU A 242 19.20 -20.74 -20.51
N ALA A 243 18.09 -20.99 -21.21
CA ALA A 243 17.30 -19.91 -21.83
C ALA A 243 16.67 -19.00 -20.75
N ALA A 244 16.08 -19.57 -19.70
CA ALA A 244 15.51 -18.82 -18.59
C ALA A 244 16.57 -18.01 -17.82
N ALA A 245 17.76 -18.53 -17.59
CA ALA A 245 18.86 -17.85 -16.92
C ALA A 245 19.36 -16.63 -17.73
N LYS A 246 19.52 -16.77 -19.05
CA LYS A 246 19.88 -15.65 -19.94
C LYS A 246 18.80 -14.56 -19.90
N MET A 247 17.52 -14.94 -19.98
CA MET A 247 16.41 -14.01 -19.84
C MET A 247 16.45 -13.29 -18.49
N SER A 248 16.63 -14.01 -17.39
CA SER A 248 16.69 -13.42 -16.03
C SER A 248 17.79 -12.35 -15.93
N SER A 249 18.95 -12.59 -16.55
CA SER A 249 20.02 -11.58 -16.61
C SER A 249 19.61 -10.35 -17.45
N GLU A 250 18.90 -10.53 -18.56
CA GLU A 250 18.42 -9.43 -19.40
C GLU A 250 17.32 -8.61 -18.69
N ILE A 251 16.45 -9.25 -17.90
CA ILE A 251 15.43 -8.55 -17.09
C ILE A 251 16.06 -7.48 -16.18
N TYR A 252 17.20 -7.79 -15.56
CA TYR A 252 17.94 -6.82 -14.76
C TYR A 252 18.43 -5.63 -15.60
N GLN A 253 18.87 -5.86 -16.84
CA GLN A 253 19.31 -4.79 -17.73
C GLN A 253 18.14 -3.94 -18.25
N ILE A 254 16.96 -4.56 -18.47
CA ILE A 254 15.73 -3.85 -18.82
C ILE A 254 15.36 -2.86 -17.71
N ALA A 255 15.37 -3.30 -16.44
CA ALA A 255 15.09 -2.43 -15.31
C ALA A 255 16.07 -1.25 -15.26
N LYS A 256 17.38 -1.51 -15.40
CA LYS A 256 18.40 -0.44 -15.41
C LYS A 256 18.19 0.60 -16.50
N ARG A 257 17.78 0.17 -17.69
CA ARG A 257 17.51 1.10 -18.81
C ARG A 257 16.22 1.90 -18.63
N SER A 258 15.30 1.39 -17.84
CA SER A 258 14.02 2.04 -17.55
C SER A 258 14.11 3.17 -16.52
N GLN A 259 15.28 3.45 -15.96
CA GLN A 259 15.60 4.45 -14.96
C GLN A 259 14.85 4.25 -13.62
N GLU A 260 13.55 4.49 -13.54
CA GLU A 260 12.75 4.39 -12.30
C GLU A 260 12.02 3.04 -12.17
N GLY A 261 12.17 2.15 -13.16
CA GLY A 261 11.52 0.85 -13.16
C GLY A 261 12.23 -0.19 -12.30
N VAL A 262 11.47 -1.08 -11.69
CA VAL A 262 11.99 -2.24 -10.98
C VAL A 262 11.49 -3.54 -11.57
N CYS A 263 12.36 -4.55 -11.61
CA CYS A 263 12.05 -5.88 -12.11
C CYS A 263 12.63 -6.96 -11.19
N THR A 264 11.87 -8.03 -10.98
CA THR A 264 12.31 -9.15 -10.16
C THR A 264 11.91 -10.49 -10.78
N ILE A 265 12.85 -11.43 -10.83
CA ILE A 265 12.53 -12.84 -11.02
C ILE A 265 12.39 -13.46 -9.63
N GLY A 266 11.14 -13.69 -9.21
CA GLY A 266 10.80 -14.06 -7.83
C GLY A 266 10.90 -15.55 -7.53
N SER A 267 10.78 -16.40 -8.57
CA SER A 267 10.90 -17.86 -8.41
C SER A 267 11.46 -18.52 -9.66
N CYS A 268 12.05 -19.68 -9.48
CA CYS A 268 12.52 -20.55 -10.55
C CYS A 268 12.28 -22.00 -10.15
N THR A 269 11.58 -22.74 -10.97
CA THR A 269 11.35 -24.18 -10.81
C THR A 269 11.73 -24.94 -12.06
N THR A 270 12.35 -26.12 -11.90
CA THR A 270 12.87 -26.92 -13.01
C THR A 270 12.36 -28.36 -12.97
N LYS A 271 12.21 -28.96 -14.15
CA LYS A 271 11.95 -30.41 -14.33
C LYS A 271 13.00 -30.99 -15.27
N PRO A 272 13.47 -32.22 -15.00
CA PRO A 272 13.16 -33.10 -13.88
C PRO A 272 13.80 -32.67 -12.55
N GLY A 273 14.65 -31.64 -12.50
CA GLY A 273 15.24 -31.11 -11.26
C GLY A 273 16.30 -32.05 -10.63
N ILE A 274 17.01 -32.82 -11.46
CA ILE A 274 18.07 -33.73 -11.04
C ILE A 274 19.41 -33.38 -11.72
N VAL A 275 20.50 -33.57 -11.00
CA VAL A 275 21.85 -33.15 -11.42
C VAL A 275 22.36 -33.83 -12.71
N THR A 276 21.83 -35.00 -13.01
CA THR A 276 22.26 -35.84 -14.15
C THR A 276 21.46 -35.64 -15.43
N SER A 277 20.54 -34.64 -15.46
CA SER A 277 19.68 -34.36 -16.61
C SER A 277 19.75 -32.90 -17.05
N VAL A 278 19.76 -32.67 -18.37
CA VAL A 278 19.44 -31.38 -18.98
C VAL A 278 17.98 -31.03 -18.63
N VAL A 279 17.72 -29.77 -18.30
CA VAL A 279 16.39 -29.30 -17.90
C VAL A 279 15.45 -29.21 -19.08
N GLU A 280 14.34 -29.95 -19.03
CA GLU A 280 13.30 -29.93 -20.08
C GLU A 280 12.25 -28.84 -19.85
N GLU A 281 11.97 -28.46 -18.60
CA GLU A 281 11.03 -27.39 -18.27
C GLU A 281 11.62 -26.47 -17.20
N CYS A 282 11.60 -25.17 -17.46
CA CYS A 282 11.97 -24.15 -16.50
C CYS A 282 10.87 -23.09 -16.43
N ARG A 283 10.23 -22.96 -15.26
CA ARG A 283 9.21 -21.93 -14.99
C ARG A 283 9.79 -20.88 -14.06
N ILE A 284 9.77 -19.62 -14.52
CA ILE A 284 10.16 -18.45 -13.73
C ILE A 284 8.97 -17.50 -13.55
N THR A 285 9.00 -16.67 -12.50
CA THR A 285 8.02 -15.61 -12.31
C THR A 285 8.69 -14.24 -12.43
N LEU A 286 8.02 -13.33 -13.14
CA LEU A 286 8.46 -11.95 -13.37
C LEU A 286 7.48 -10.99 -12.68
N ASP A 287 8.02 -10.04 -11.91
CA ASP A 287 7.34 -8.85 -11.40
C ASP A 287 8.05 -7.62 -11.99
N GLN A 288 7.31 -6.79 -12.75
CA GLN A 288 7.81 -5.52 -13.30
C GLN A 288 6.93 -4.39 -12.81
N ARG A 289 7.54 -3.26 -12.43
CA ARG A 289 6.83 -2.09 -11.92
C ARG A 289 7.39 -0.80 -12.48
N HIS A 290 6.50 0.16 -12.75
CA HIS A 290 6.85 1.51 -13.16
C HIS A 290 5.68 2.47 -12.92
N LEU A 291 5.97 3.77 -12.65
CA LEU A 291 4.94 4.80 -12.48
C LEU A 291 4.36 5.27 -13.82
N ASP A 292 5.12 5.21 -14.91
CA ASP A 292 4.66 5.54 -16.26
C ASP A 292 4.16 4.29 -16.99
N ALA A 293 2.90 4.31 -17.44
CA ALA A 293 2.26 3.19 -18.12
C ALA A 293 2.95 2.80 -19.43
N LYS A 294 3.49 3.79 -20.17
CA LYS A 294 4.18 3.51 -21.45
C LYS A 294 5.55 2.86 -21.19
N ALA A 295 6.25 3.31 -20.17
CA ALA A 295 7.50 2.70 -19.75
C ALA A 295 7.27 1.26 -19.26
N LEU A 296 6.24 1.00 -18.47
CA LEU A 296 5.87 -0.35 -18.03
C LEU A 296 5.55 -1.27 -19.21
N ALA A 297 4.75 -0.80 -20.16
CA ALA A 297 4.42 -1.56 -21.37
C ALA A 297 5.67 -1.83 -22.22
N LYS A 298 6.61 -0.88 -22.31
CA LYS A 298 7.89 -1.06 -23.00
C LYS A 298 8.74 -2.11 -22.30
N MET A 299 8.87 -2.07 -20.98
CA MET A 299 9.60 -3.07 -20.19
C MET A 299 9.05 -4.48 -20.43
N LEU A 300 7.72 -4.64 -20.46
CA LEU A 300 7.08 -5.92 -20.77
C LEU A 300 7.37 -6.39 -22.20
N SER A 301 7.31 -5.47 -23.17
CA SER A 301 7.63 -5.78 -24.58
C SER A 301 9.09 -6.22 -24.74
N GLU A 302 10.04 -5.54 -24.10
CA GLU A 302 11.46 -5.91 -24.10
C GLU A 302 11.68 -7.28 -23.43
N ALA A 303 10.98 -7.56 -22.33
CA ALA A 303 11.06 -8.87 -21.67
C ALA A 303 10.54 -10.00 -22.55
N LYS A 304 9.43 -9.80 -23.29
CA LYS A 304 8.91 -10.78 -24.26
C LYS A 304 9.89 -11.02 -25.38
N ALA A 305 10.43 -9.96 -26.00
CA ALA A 305 11.43 -10.06 -27.05
C ALA A 305 12.70 -10.79 -26.58
N ALA A 306 13.16 -10.54 -25.35
CA ALA A 306 14.29 -11.25 -24.75
C ALA A 306 13.99 -12.75 -24.57
N SER A 307 12.78 -13.11 -24.11
CA SER A 307 12.38 -14.51 -23.95
C SER A 307 12.36 -15.26 -25.29
N GLU A 308 11.82 -14.65 -26.35
CA GLU A 308 11.78 -15.21 -27.70
C GLU A 308 13.19 -15.38 -28.30
N LYS A 309 14.05 -14.38 -28.10
CA LYS A 309 15.45 -14.43 -28.51
C LYS A 309 16.17 -15.62 -27.89
N PHE A 310 16.12 -15.76 -26.57
CA PHE A 310 16.84 -16.82 -25.86
C PHE A 310 16.19 -18.20 -26.05
N ALA A 311 14.89 -18.27 -26.25
CA ALA A 311 14.21 -19.50 -26.67
C ALA A 311 14.72 -19.99 -28.03
N LYS A 312 14.80 -19.09 -29.00
CA LYS A 312 15.34 -19.40 -30.35
C LYS A 312 16.80 -19.81 -30.29
N GLU A 313 17.65 -19.10 -29.52
CA GLU A 313 19.06 -19.45 -29.35
C GLU A 313 19.26 -20.86 -28.75
N GLY A 314 18.37 -21.25 -27.82
CA GLY A 314 18.42 -22.54 -27.13
C GLY A 314 17.64 -23.66 -27.77
N ASP A 315 17.01 -23.43 -28.95
CA ASP A 315 16.07 -24.35 -29.59
C ASP A 315 15.00 -24.88 -28.60
N VAL A 316 14.42 -23.97 -27.80
CA VAL A 316 13.36 -24.27 -26.82
C VAL A 316 12.13 -23.42 -27.09
N ASP A 317 10.96 -23.87 -26.60
CA ASP A 317 9.72 -23.11 -26.68
C ASP A 317 9.53 -22.24 -25.45
N VAL A 318 8.81 -21.10 -25.57
CA VAL A 318 8.47 -20.23 -24.44
C VAL A 318 6.97 -19.93 -24.40
N LYS A 319 6.40 -20.00 -23.20
CA LYS A 319 5.00 -19.66 -22.94
C LYS A 319 4.90 -18.64 -21.84
N TRP A 320 3.97 -17.68 -22.01
CA TRP A 320 3.66 -16.63 -21.04
C TRP A 320 2.26 -16.81 -20.48
N GLU A 321 2.14 -16.63 -19.18
CA GLU A 321 0.87 -16.60 -18.43
C GLU A 321 0.87 -15.33 -17.59
N ARG A 322 -0.14 -14.45 -17.76
CA ARG A 322 -0.31 -13.29 -16.88
C ARG A 322 -0.91 -13.75 -15.56
N ILE A 323 -0.20 -13.50 -14.46
CA ILE A 323 -0.69 -13.80 -13.12
C ILE A 323 -1.59 -12.67 -12.63
N TRP A 324 -1.12 -11.42 -12.81
CA TRP A 324 -1.84 -10.24 -12.34
C TRP A 324 -1.27 -8.97 -12.98
N ASN A 325 -2.09 -7.91 -13.06
CA ASN A 325 -1.65 -6.59 -13.45
C ASN A 325 -2.52 -5.50 -12.82
N ILE A 326 -1.92 -4.31 -12.68
CA ILE A 326 -2.62 -3.06 -12.37
C ILE A 326 -1.92 -1.91 -13.10
N GLU A 327 -2.70 -0.99 -13.65
CA GLU A 327 -2.16 0.23 -14.25
C GLU A 327 -1.59 1.16 -13.17
N PRO A 328 -0.60 2.00 -13.49
CA PRO A 328 -0.13 3.02 -12.57
C PRO A 328 -1.27 3.93 -12.13
N ILE A 329 -1.30 4.26 -10.83
CA ILE A 329 -2.31 5.15 -10.26
C ILE A 329 -1.61 6.45 -9.87
N LEU A 330 -1.80 7.50 -10.67
CA LEU A 330 -1.21 8.81 -10.41
C LEU A 330 -2.07 9.59 -9.43
N PHE A 331 -1.44 10.32 -8.53
CA PHE A 331 -2.12 11.21 -7.60
C PHE A 331 -2.35 12.61 -8.18
N ASP A 332 -3.18 13.39 -7.50
CA ASP A 332 -3.59 14.72 -7.97
C ASP A 332 -2.43 15.71 -7.94
N SER A 333 -2.14 16.36 -9.07
CA SER A 333 -0.99 17.24 -9.22
C SER A 333 -1.06 18.51 -8.38
N GLU A 334 -2.27 19.04 -8.09
CA GLU A 334 -2.42 20.19 -7.23
C GLU A 334 -2.22 19.82 -5.77
N LEU A 335 -2.77 18.68 -5.33
CA LEU A 335 -2.53 18.16 -3.98
C LEU A 335 -1.05 17.79 -3.76
N ILE A 336 -0.36 17.27 -4.78
CA ILE A 336 1.10 17.04 -4.74
C ILE A 336 1.83 18.35 -4.47
N ASN A 337 1.48 19.45 -5.18
CA ASN A 337 2.08 20.75 -4.95
C ASN A 337 1.79 21.31 -3.55
N LEU A 338 0.57 21.09 -3.03
CA LEU A 338 0.21 21.46 -1.66
C LEU A 338 0.99 20.65 -0.62
N CYS A 339 1.25 19.37 -0.89
CA CYS A 339 2.08 18.51 -0.05
C CYS A 339 3.53 19.00 0.01
N ASP A 340 4.14 19.32 -1.13
CA ASP A 340 5.49 19.92 -1.18
C ASP A 340 5.56 21.23 -0.38
N ALA A 341 4.55 22.09 -0.51
CA ALA A 341 4.47 23.32 0.25
C ALA A 341 4.36 23.07 1.77
N ALA A 342 3.54 22.08 2.17
CA ALA A 342 3.38 21.69 3.57
C ALA A 342 4.68 21.14 4.17
N ILE A 343 5.41 20.30 3.43
CA ILE A 343 6.74 19.81 3.82
C ILE A 343 7.72 20.97 3.96
N SER A 344 7.79 21.87 2.98
CA SER A 344 8.70 23.03 3.00
C SER A 344 8.47 23.92 4.21
N GLU A 345 7.22 24.09 4.65
CA GLU A 345 6.88 24.88 5.84
C GLU A 345 7.32 24.25 7.16
N THR A 346 7.74 22.99 7.16
CA THR A 346 8.39 22.35 8.32
C THR A 346 9.90 22.61 8.36
N GLY A 347 10.46 23.23 7.33
CA GLY A 347 11.89 23.43 7.15
C GLY A 347 12.59 22.28 6.40
N ALA A 348 11.85 21.24 5.99
CA ALA A 348 12.40 20.16 5.19
C ALA A 348 12.36 20.48 3.69
N ASN A 349 13.26 19.86 2.93
CA ASN A 349 13.22 19.93 1.48
C ASN A 349 12.29 18.82 0.95
N PRO A 350 11.23 19.15 0.18
CA PRO A 350 10.37 18.12 -0.39
C PRO A 350 11.12 17.32 -1.46
N HIS A 351 10.88 16.03 -1.47
CA HIS A 351 11.34 15.12 -2.52
C HIS A 351 10.15 14.32 -3.05
N ARG A 352 10.04 14.23 -4.37
CA ARG A 352 8.95 13.50 -5.01
C ARG A 352 9.43 12.11 -5.37
N LEU A 353 8.64 11.09 -5.00
CA LEU A 353 8.95 9.70 -5.28
C LEU A 353 7.66 8.89 -5.52
N PRO A 354 7.72 7.76 -6.24
CA PRO A 354 6.59 6.85 -6.36
C PRO A 354 6.47 5.98 -5.10
N SER A 355 5.28 5.41 -4.88
CA SER A 355 5.11 4.28 -3.95
C SER A 355 5.30 2.95 -4.66
N GLY A 356 6.16 2.10 -4.12
CA GLY A 356 6.33 0.72 -4.57
C GLY A 356 5.15 -0.20 -4.18
N PRO A 357 4.73 -0.23 -2.90
CA PRO A 357 3.52 -0.94 -2.47
C PRO A 357 2.25 -0.20 -2.89
N LEU A 358 1.12 -0.94 -2.89
CA LEU A 358 -0.21 -0.35 -2.96
C LEU A 358 -0.64 0.08 -1.56
N HIS A 359 -1.46 1.14 -1.49
CA HIS A 359 -2.04 1.68 -0.27
C HIS A 359 -3.53 1.96 -0.50
N ASP A 360 -4.27 2.22 0.57
CA ASP A 360 -5.68 2.61 0.48
C ASP A 360 -5.87 3.86 -0.40
N ALA A 361 -4.89 4.78 -0.39
CA ALA A 361 -4.84 5.94 -1.28
C ALA A 361 -5.02 5.58 -2.76
N ALA A 362 -4.48 4.44 -3.19
CA ALA A 362 -4.63 3.97 -4.57
C ALA A 362 -6.10 3.65 -4.89
N GLU A 363 -6.82 3.00 -3.98
CA GLU A 363 -8.24 2.68 -4.18
C GLU A 363 -9.11 3.93 -4.15
N VAL A 364 -8.82 4.89 -3.25
CA VAL A 364 -9.54 6.17 -3.19
C VAL A 364 -9.31 6.99 -4.46
N ALA A 365 -8.08 7.04 -4.98
CA ALA A 365 -7.76 7.69 -6.26
C ALA A 365 -8.49 7.00 -7.44
N ARG A 366 -8.58 5.66 -7.45
CA ARG A 366 -9.33 4.89 -8.46
C ARG A 366 -10.83 5.14 -8.42
N ALA A 367 -11.36 5.59 -7.28
CA ALA A 367 -12.74 6.05 -7.16
C ALA A 367 -12.95 7.46 -7.73
N GLY A 368 -11.89 8.15 -8.18
CA GLY A 368 -11.94 9.49 -8.75
C GLY A 368 -11.83 10.61 -7.72
N VAL A 369 -11.47 10.31 -6.48
CA VAL A 369 -11.23 11.32 -5.45
C VAL A 369 -9.80 11.86 -5.60
N PRO A 370 -9.59 13.20 -5.71
CA PRO A 370 -8.26 13.78 -5.67
C PRO A 370 -7.48 13.33 -4.44
N THR A 371 -6.30 12.76 -4.64
CA THR A 371 -5.54 12.05 -3.61
C THR A 371 -4.09 12.48 -3.60
N VAL A 372 -3.48 12.55 -2.43
CA VAL A 372 -2.03 12.64 -2.23
C VAL A 372 -1.60 11.85 -1.01
N MET A 373 -0.40 11.28 -1.08
CA MET A 373 0.28 10.67 0.06
C MET A 373 1.57 11.44 0.39
N MET A 374 1.92 11.41 1.66
CA MET A 374 3.19 11.89 2.20
C MET A 374 3.92 10.72 2.85
N PHE A 375 5.20 10.54 2.53
CA PHE A 375 6.06 9.58 3.22
C PHE A 375 6.91 10.23 4.29
N VAL A 376 7.10 9.49 5.39
CA VAL A 376 8.17 9.75 6.36
C VAL A 376 9.23 8.67 6.21
N GLN A 377 10.50 9.05 6.38
CA GLN A 377 11.67 8.18 6.26
C GLN A 377 11.52 6.91 7.12
N SER A 378 11.84 5.76 6.56
CA SER A 378 11.95 4.49 7.28
C SER A 378 13.41 4.20 7.63
N LEU A 379 13.72 3.98 8.92
CA LEU A 379 15.05 3.53 9.33
C LEU A 379 15.36 2.17 8.71
N HIS A 380 16.57 2.03 8.19
CA HIS A 380 17.03 0.84 7.48
C HIS A 380 16.22 0.46 6.24
N GLY A 381 15.25 1.29 5.80
CA GLY A 381 14.36 0.98 4.69
C GLY A 381 13.49 -0.26 4.91
N ILE A 382 13.16 -0.57 6.16
CA ILE A 382 12.50 -1.82 6.56
C ILE A 382 11.07 -1.53 7.03
N SER A 383 10.11 -2.33 6.54
CA SER A 383 8.76 -2.46 7.04
C SER A 383 8.34 -3.93 7.13
N HIS A 384 7.12 -4.22 7.61
CA HIS A 384 6.60 -5.56 7.87
C HIS A 384 7.52 -6.40 8.77
N ASN A 385 8.17 -5.74 9.72
CA ASN A 385 9.13 -6.32 10.63
C ASN A 385 9.10 -5.60 11.98
N LYS A 386 9.30 -6.34 13.07
CA LYS A 386 9.33 -5.79 14.43
C LYS A 386 10.38 -4.69 14.68
N ILE A 387 11.42 -4.61 13.83
CA ILE A 387 12.47 -3.59 13.91
C ILE A 387 12.15 -2.33 13.09
N GLU A 388 11.00 -2.28 12.43
CA GLU A 388 10.50 -1.07 11.77
C GLU A 388 10.52 0.10 12.73
N ASP A 389 11.12 1.20 12.30
CA ASP A 389 11.25 2.39 13.14
C ASP A 389 11.48 3.65 12.30
N THR A 390 11.31 4.80 12.94
CA THR A 390 11.56 6.13 12.39
C THR A 390 12.03 7.03 13.52
N LYS A 391 12.87 8.03 13.22
CA LYS A 391 13.29 9.01 14.21
C LYS A 391 12.07 9.79 14.73
N GLU A 392 11.96 9.96 16.05
CA GLU A 392 10.82 10.69 16.64
C GLU A 392 10.71 12.13 16.10
N GLU A 393 11.85 12.79 15.86
CA GLU A 393 11.87 14.11 15.22
C GLU A 393 11.26 14.14 13.82
N HIS A 394 11.41 13.05 13.03
CA HIS A 394 10.76 12.91 11.71
C HIS A 394 9.27 12.63 11.86
N LEU A 395 8.86 11.88 12.90
CA LEU A 395 7.44 11.67 13.19
C LEU A 395 6.75 12.99 13.62
N GLU A 396 7.39 13.78 14.49
CA GLU A 396 6.87 15.11 14.88
C GLU A 396 6.73 16.02 13.66
N MET A 397 7.72 16.00 12.77
CA MET A 397 7.71 16.77 11.52
C MET A 397 6.61 16.30 10.57
N ALA A 398 6.41 14.97 10.43
CA ALA A 398 5.38 14.37 9.59
C ALA A 398 3.96 14.75 10.04
N VAL A 399 3.68 14.68 11.35
CA VAL A 399 2.39 15.12 11.92
C VAL A 399 2.17 16.61 11.66
N THR A 400 3.21 17.43 11.84
CA THR A 400 3.15 18.88 11.57
C THR A 400 2.90 19.16 10.08
N ALA A 401 3.56 18.43 9.18
CA ALA A 401 3.36 18.58 7.75
C ALA A 401 1.96 18.13 7.31
N LEU A 402 1.43 17.03 7.88
CA LEU A 402 0.06 16.58 7.60
C LEU A 402 -0.98 17.62 8.04
N ASP A 403 -0.78 18.26 9.18
CA ASP A 403 -1.65 19.34 9.68
C ASP A 403 -1.67 20.54 8.74
N LYS A 404 -0.49 20.99 8.28
CA LYS A 404 -0.36 22.06 7.28
C LYS A 404 -0.98 21.69 5.94
N LEU A 405 -0.81 20.43 5.51
CA LEU A 405 -1.42 19.91 4.30
C LEU A 405 -2.95 19.88 4.42
N ALA A 406 -3.49 19.50 5.59
CA ALA A 406 -4.93 19.51 5.85
C ALA A 406 -5.51 20.94 5.74
N ASP A 407 -4.87 21.96 6.30
CA ASP A 407 -5.30 23.36 6.17
C ASP A 407 -5.30 23.83 4.71
N LYS A 408 -4.23 23.50 3.96
CA LYS A 408 -4.15 23.83 2.53
C LYS A 408 -5.22 23.10 1.71
N ALA A 409 -5.46 21.83 2.00
CA ALA A 409 -6.47 21.03 1.31
C ALA A 409 -7.90 21.52 1.65
N MET A 410 -8.21 21.89 2.90
CA MET A 410 -9.49 22.50 3.25
C MET A 410 -9.72 23.78 2.47
N SER A 411 -8.72 24.67 2.42
CA SER A 411 -8.81 25.93 1.65
C SER A 411 -8.97 25.68 0.15
N TRP A 412 -8.29 24.67 -0.39
CA TRP A 412 -8.40 24.24 -1.77
C TRP A 412 -9.80 23.69 -2.11
N ILE A 413 -10.40 22.91 -1.20
CA ILE A 413 -11.77 22.37 -1.35
C ILE A 413 -12.80 23.50 -1.27
N ASP A 414 -12.66 24.43 -0.31
CA ASP A 414 -13.61 25.52 -0.06
C ASP A 414 -13.66 26.51 -1.23
N SER A 415 -12.54 26.69 -1.94
CA SER A 415 -12.44 27.59 -3.11
C SER A 415 -13.07 27.03 -4.39
N ARG A 416 -13.55 25.80 -4.41
CA ARG A 416 -14.11 25.09 -5.58
C ARG A 416 -15.57 24.71 -5.38
#